data_12d9c0b22dd5c29cdd18ff2ef6e84723
#
_entry.id   12d9c0b22dd5c29cdd18ff2ef6e84723
#
_cell.length_a   1.000
_cell.length_b   1.000
_cell.length_c   1.000
_cell.angle_alpha   90.00
_cell.angle_beta   90.00
_cell.angle_gamma   90.00
#
_symmetry.space_group_name_H-M   'P 1'
#
loop_
_entity.id
_entity.type
_entity.pdbx_description
1 polymer ?
#
loop_
_entity_poly.entity_id
_entity_poly.type
_entity_poly.pdbx_seq_one_letter_code
_entity_poly.pdbx_strand_id
1 'polypeptide(L)'
;AMGADPLSARLTFQEYFERLRDVPERWGKPAAALLGAFLAQKELGVPSIGGKDSMSGSFNELDVPPTLVSFALSMTKASQTGTAAFQKAGSLVAFLPLPVNPGTRLPDWPRVKVLLDEVAKLVQFGVINAASVVREGGAAAAVARMCFGNHIGFAFNRNVDRATLFAPLAGSLVVELKEGDMCLCLLYTSDAADE
;
A
#
# COMPACT_ATOMS: atom_id res chain seq x y z
N ALA A 1 -7.74 0.57 2.37
CA ALA A 1 -7.52 1.05 3.73
C ALA A 1 -8.57 2.08 4.17
N MET A 2 -9.10 2.88 3.27
CA MET A 2 -10.08 3.93 3.61
C MET A 2 -11.54 3.51 3.43
N GLY A 3 -11.83 2.26 3.09
CA GLY A 3 -13.19 1.72 2.97
C GLY A 3 -13.92 2.01 1.65
N ALA A 4 -13.27 2.67 0.69
CA ALA A 4 -13.84 2.78 -0.65
C ALA A 4 -13.68 1.47 -1.41
N ASP A 5 -14.60 1.20 -2.34
CA ASP A 5 -14.46 0.08 -3.27
C ASP A 5 -13.20 0.26 -4.14
N PRO A 6 -12.22 -0.65 -4.05
CA PRO A 6 -10.98 -0.52 -4.80
C PRO A 6 -11.18 -0.57 -6.32
N LEU A 7 -12.18 -1.28 -6.80
CA LEU A 7 -12.47 -1.39 -8.24
C LEU A 7 -13.17 -0.16 -8.82
N SER A 8 -13.77 0.68 -7.97
CA SER A 8 -14.37 1.96 -8.38
C SER A 8 -13.32 3.06 -8.55
N ALA A 9 -12.09 2.83 -8.13
CA ALA A 9 -11.03 3.84 -8.19
C ALA A 9 -10.71 4.25 -9.64
N ARG A 10 -10.34 5.52 -9.79
CA ARG A 10 -9.76 6.08 -11.01
C ARG A 10 -8.40 6.66 -10.68
N LEU A 11 -7.43 6.35 -11.51
CA LEU A 11 -6.05 6.75 -11.28
C LEU A 11 -5.73 8.00 -12.09
N THR A 12 -4.82 8.79 -11.58
CA THR A 12 -4.10 9.81 -12.34
C THR A 12 -2.64 9.75 -11.96
N PHE A 13 -1.75 9.91 -12.93
CA PHE A 13 -0.32 9.76 -12.73
C PHE A 13 0.41 11.10 -12.90
N GLN A 14 1.46 11.29 -12.11
CA GLN A 14 2.46 12.31 -12.35
C GLN A 14 3.83 11.68 -12.38
N GLU A 15 4.59 12.00 -13.42
CA GLU A 15 5.93 11.47 -13.62
C GLU A 15 6.96 12.59 -13.65
N TYR A 16 8.13 12.33 -13.07
CA TYR A 16 9.28 13.23 -13.07
C TYR A 16 10.53 12.43 -13.41
N PHE A 17 11.19 12.84 -14.49
CA PHE A 17 12.45 12.23 -14.95
C PHE A 17 13.42 13.33 -15.33
N GLU A 18 14.72 12.99 -15.31
CA GLU A 18 15.77 13.81 -15.85
C GLU A 18 15.60 14.09 -17.33
N ARG A 19 16.34 15.06 -17.87
CA ARG A 19 16.39 15.29 -19.32
C ARG A 19 16.90 14.04 -20.03
N LEU A 20 16.11 13.53 -20.96
CA LEU A 20 16.37 12.26 -21.62
C LEU A 20 17.58 12.32 -22.56
N ARG A 21 17.76 13.44 -23.28
CA ARG A 21 18.83 13.64 -24.25
C ARG A 21 18.89 12.47 -25.24
N ASP A 22 20.02 12.27 -25.92
CA ASP A 22 20.27 11.12 -26.79
C ASP A 22 20.93 9.97 -26.03
N VAL A 23 20.40 9.62 -24.85
CA VAL A 23 20.91 8.59 -23.95
C VAL A 23 19.84 7.52 -23.73
N PRO A 24 19.96 6.34 -24.36
CA PRO A 24 18.91 5.29 -24.32
C PRO A 24 18.53 4.86 -22.91
N GLU A 25 19.48 4.81 -21.98
CA GLU A 25 19.27 4.41 -20.58
C GLU A 25 18.34 5.39 -19.84
N ARG A 26 18.36 6.67 -20.23
CA ARG A 26 17.46 7.68 -19.66
C ARG A 26 16.03 7.48 -20.16
N TRP A 27 15.85 7.09 -21.43
CA TRP A 27 14.55 6.73 -22.00
C TRP A 27 13.97 5.45 -21.41
N GLY A 28 14.84 4.52 -21.01
CA GLY A 28 14.44 3.27 -20.36
C GLY A 28 13.70 3.47 -19.03
N LYS A 29 14.00 4.55 -18.28
CA LYS A 29 13.39 4.82 -16.99
C LYS A 29 11.89 5.14 -17.09
N PRO A 30 11.43 6.15 -17.87
CA PRO A 30 10.01 6.39 -18.06
C PRO A 30 9.30 5.21 -18.75
N ALA A 31 9.95 4.52 -19.67
CA ALA A 31 9.38 3.33 -20.30
C ALA A 31 9.10 2.22 -19.27
N ALA A 32 10.02 1.98 -18.33
CA ALA A 32 9.84 1.00 -17.25
C ALA A 32 8.71 1.41 -16.29
N ALA A 33 8.63 2.70 -15.92
CA ALA A 33 7.55 3.21 -15.09
C ALA A 33 6.18 3.06 -15.76
N LEU A 34 6.09 3.38 -17.06
CA LEU A 34 4.88 3.22 -17.87
C LEU A 34 4.44 1.75 -17.94
N LEU A 35 5.37 0.83 -18.19
CA LEU A 35 5.05 -0.60 -18.23
C LEU A 35 4.53 -1.12 -16.89
N GLY A 36 5.15 -0.70 -15.77
CA GLY A 36 4.69 -1.04 -14.43
C GLY A 36 3.29 -0.49 -14.12
N ALA A 37 3.05 0.78 -14.45
CA ALA A 37 1.75 1.41 -14.28
C ALA A 37 0.67 0.75 -15.15
N PHE A 38 0.99 0.40 -16.39
CA PHE A 38 0.09 -0.30 -17.32
C PHE A 38 -0.27 -1.69 -16.79
N LEU A 39 0.72 -2.47 -16.34
CA LEU A 39 0.50 -3.79 -15.76
C LEU A 39 -0.44 -3.71 -14.55
N ALA A 40 -0.18 -2.81 -13.62
CA ALA A 40 -1.01 -2.64 -12.43
C ALA A 40 -2.46 -2.28 -12.79
N GLN A 41 -2.68 -1.34 -13.73
CA GLN A 41 -4.00 -0.97 -14.19
C GLN A 41 -4.75 -2.15 -14.83
N LYS A 42 -4.06 -2.89 -15.72
CA LYS A 42 -4.61 -4.05 -16.41
C LYS A 42 -5.00 -5.14 -15.41
N GLU A 43 -4.11 -5.49 -14.51
CA GLU A 43 -4.31 -6.56 -13.56
C GLU A 43 -5.36 -6.21 -12.49
N LEU A 44 -5.40 -4.98 -12.00
CA LEU A 44 -6.41 -4.55 -11.03
C LEU A 44 -7.76 -4.22 -11.69
N GLY A 45 -7.79 -3.93 -12.99
CA GLY A 45 -8.99 -3.44 -13.66
C GLY A 45 -9.34 -1.99 -13.32
N VAL A 46 -8.34 -1.21 -12.89
CA VAL A 46 -8.51 0.18 -12.44
C VAL A 46 -7.86 1.13 -13.43
N PRO A 47 -8.64 1.86 -14.27
CA PRO A 47 -8.08 2.70 -15.31
C PRO A 47 -7.55 4.04 -14.78
N SER A 48 -6.55 4.59 -15.46
CA SER A 48 -6.19 6.00 -15.32
C SER A 48 -7.08 6.87 -16.22
N ILE A 49 -7.42 8.05 -15.71
CA ILE A 49 -8.26 9.03 -16.42
C ILE A 49 -7.45 10.24 -16.92
N GLY A 50 -6.17 10.29 -16.61
CA GLY A 50 -5.29 11.36 -17.02
C GLY A 50 -3.99 11.34 -16.25
N GLY A 51 -3.18 12.33 -16.52
CA GLY A 51 -1.88 12.48 -15.87
C GLY A 51 -1.06 13.60 -16.48
N LYS A 52 0.15 13.75 -16.00
CA LYS A 52 1.15 14.67 -16.50
C LYS A 52 2.53 14.05 -16.35
N ASP A 53 3.34 14.20 -17.35
CA ASP A 53 4.74 13.80 -17.33
C ASP A 53 5.66 15.05 -17.39
N SER A 54 6.87 14.89 -16.89
CA SER A 54 7.93 15.86 -17.03
C SER A 54 9.26 15.13 -17.17
N MET A 55 9.93 15.39 -18.29
CA MET A 55 11.24 14.81 -18.65
C MET A 55 12.29 15.91 -18.79
N SER A 56 12.22 16.91 -17.91
CA SER A 56 13.12 18.07 -17.90
C SER A 56 13.75 18.34 -16.53
N GLY A 57 13.71 17.34 -15.66
CA GLY A 57 14.16 17.43 -14.28
C GLY A 57 15.70 17.35 -14.12
N SER A 58 16.44 18.13 -14.90
CA SER A 58 17.89 18.25 -14.78
C SER A 58 18.29 19.71 -14.59
N PHE A 59 19.16 19.96 -13.64
CA PHE A 59 19.77 21.27 -13.42
C PHE A 59 21.27 21.09 -13.21
N ASN A 60 22.07 21.58 -14.16
CA ASN A 60 23.52 21.32 -14.23
C ASN A 60 23.78 19.82 -14.18
N GLU A 61 24.52 19.37 -13.17
CA GLU A 61 24.88 17.96 -12.94
C GLU A 61 23.86 17.21 -12.03
N LEU A 62 22.83 17.90 -11.58
CA LEU A 62 21.79 17.32 -10.74
C LEU A 62 20.64 16.82 -11.60
N ASP A 63 20.32 15.56 -11.45
CA ASP A 63 19.14 14.91 -12.05
C ASP A 63 18.12 14.58 -10.96
N VAL A 64 16.83 14.81 -11.21
CA VAL A 64 15.79 14.33 -10.30
C VAL A 64 15.77 12.80 -10.31
N PRO A 65 15.56 12.16 -9.16
CA PRO A 65 15.36 10.72 -9.13
C PRO A 65 14.09 10.35 -9.93
N PRO A 66 14.11 9.22 -10.65
CA PRO A 66 12.93 8.70 -11.34
C PRO A 66 11.76 8.58 -10.37
N THR A 67 10.66 9.27 -10.66
CA THR A 67 9.51 9.36 -9.75
C THR A 67 8.22 9.16 -10.52
N LEU A 68 7.41 8.21 -10.05
CA LEU A 68 6.02 8.01 -10.48
C LEU A 68 5.11 8.19 -9.27
N VAL A 69 4.24 9.19 -9.31
CA VAL A 69 3.20 9.42 -8.30
C VAL A 69 1.86 8.97 -8.87
N SER A 70 1.17 8.12 -8.16
CA SER A 70 -0.19 7.70 -8.50
C SER A 70 -1.18 8.26 -7.48
N PHE A 71 -2.20 8.93 -7.97
CA PHE A 71 -3.35 9.34 -7.19
C PHE A 71 -4.51 8.41 -7.52
N ALA A 72 -5.11 7.81 -6.50
CA ALA A 72 -6.31 7.00 -6.64
C ALA A 72 -7.49 7.75 -6.06
N LEU A 73 -8.51 7.99 -6.88
CA LEU A 73 -9.73 8.66 -6.48
C LEU A 73 -10.89 7.67 -6.52
N SER A 74 -11.61 7.58 -5.42
CA SER A 74 -12.82 6.76 -5.31
C SER A 74 -13.81 7.44 -4.38
N MET A 75 -15.09 7.12 -4.52
CA MET A 75 -16.15 7.69 -3.68
C MET A 75 -16.60 6.67 -2.65
N THR A 76 -16.89 7.15 -1.43
CA THR A 76 -17.48 6.35 -0.37
C THR A 76 -18.36 7.22 0.51
N LYS A 77 -19.18 6.60 1.37
CA LYS A 77 -19.95 7.33 2.38
C LYS A 77 -19.05 7.69 3.55
N ALA A 78 -19.18 8.91 4.08
CA ALA A 78 -18.40 9.37 5.22
C ALA A 78 -18.50 8.44 6.45
N SER A 79 -19.68 7.83 6.66
CA SER A 79 -19.92 6.86 7.73
C SER A 79 -19.22 5.50 7.54
N GLN A 80 -18.67 5.25 6.38
CA GLN A 80 -17.98 4.00 6.01
C GLN A 80 -16.47 4.20 5.78
N THR A 81 -15.96 5.36 6.15
CA THR A 81 -14.53 5.64 6.01
C THR A 81 -13.74 5.16 7.22
N GLY A 82 -12.61 4.51 6.95
CA GLY A 82 -11.60 4.21 7.96
C GLY A 82 -10.70 5.42 8.26
N THR A 83 -9.82 5.25 9.22
CA THR A 83 -8.77 6.21 9.59
C THR A 83 -7.39 5.57 9.54
N ALA A 84 -6.35 6.38 9.50
CA ALA A 84 -4.96 5.92 9.55
C ALA A 84 -4.35 6.00 10.96
N ALA A 85 -5.09 6.43 11.97
CA ALA A 85 -4.61 6.53 13.35
C ALA A 85 -5.30 5.49 14.24
N PHE A 86 -4.58 4.89 15.17
CA PHE A 86 -5.16 3.98 16.17
C PHE A 86 -6.30 4.65 16.92
N GLN A 87 -7.39 3.94 17.11
CA GLN A 87 -8.63 4.48 17.69
C GLN A 87 -8.80 4.11 19.17
N LYS A 88 -8.26 2.95 19.59
CA LYS A 88 -8.49 2.44 20.95
C LYS A 88 -7.25 1.77 21.50
N ALA A 89 -6.89 2.12 22.74
CA ALA A 89 -5.85 1.41 23.48
C ALA A 89 -6.29 -0.03 23.80
N GLY A 90 -5.38 -0.99 23.67
CA GLY A 90 -5.64 -2.41 23.93
C GLY A 90 -6.24 -3.18 22.74
N SER A 91 -6.51 -2.52 21.61
CA SER A 91 -6.95 -3.20 20.39
C SER A 91 -5.89 -4.15 19.85
N LEU A 92 -6.34 -5.22 19.20
CA LEU A 92 -5.48 -6.07 18.41
C LEU A 92 -5.10 -5.39 17.10
N VAL A 93 -3.85 -5.58 16.70
CA VAL A 93 -3.33 -5.09 15.43
C VAL A 93 -2.79 -6.25 14.63
N ALA A 94 -3.24 -6.37 13.38
CA ALA A 94 -2.78 -7.39 12.46
C ALA A 94 -1.91 -6.76 11.35
N PHE A 95 -0.91 -7.53 10.90
CA PHE A 95 -0.12 -7.23 9.72
C PHE A 95 -0.62 -8.11 8.57
N LEU A 96 -1.00 -7.49 7.47
CA LEU A 96 -1.48 -8.16 6.26
C LEU A 96 -0.43 -7.96 5.16
N PRO A 97 0.42 -8.95 4.89
CA PRO A 97 1.44 -8.84 3.86
C PRO A 97 0.80 -8.74 2.48
N LEU A 98 1.39 -7.92 1.60
CA LEU A 98 1.01 -7.92 0.19
C LEU A 98 1.39 -9.26 -0.42
N PRO A 99 0.44 -10.01 -1.01
CA PRO A 99 0.76 -11.25 -1.69
C PRO A 99 1.70 -11.01 -2.87
N VAL A 100 2.83 -11.71 -2.91
CA VAL A 100 3.81 -11.64 -4.00
C VAL A 100 4.09 -13.02 -4.54
N ASN A 101 4.36 -13.11 -5.84
CA ASN A 101 4.81 -14.34 -6.46
C ASN A 101 6.31 -14.55 -6.14
N PRO A 102 6.70 -15.65 -5.50
CA PRO A 102 8.08 -15.87 -5.08
C PRO A 102 9.08 -15.91 -6.26
N GLY A 103 8.66 -16.44 -7.40
CA GLY A 103 9.52 -16.59 -8.57
C GLY A 103 9.79 -15.28 -9.31
N THR A 104 8.76 -14.43 -9.48
CA THR A 104 8.86 -13.16 -10.20
C THR A 104 9.07 -11.95 -9.31
N ARG A 105 8.76 -12.07 -8.03
CA ARG A 105 8.72 -10.99 -7.03
C ARG A 105 7.69 -9.89 -7.38
N LEU A 106 6.82 -10.13 -8.34
CA LEU A 106 5.70 -9.26 -8.66
C LEU A 106 4.50 -9.56 -7.75
N PRO A 107 3.57 -8.62 -7.58
CA PRO A 107 2.33 -8.90 -6.87
C PRO A 107 1.57 -10.10 -7.45
N ASP A 108 1.06 -10.95 -6.57
CA ASP A 108 0.09 -11.99 -6.95
C ASP A 108 -1.28 -11.32 -7.13
N TRP A 109 -1.54 -10.86 -8.34
CA TRP A 109 -2.69 -10.01 -8.63
C TRP A 109 -4.05 -10.60 -8.23
N PRO A 110 -4.35 -11.89 -8.45
CA PRO A 110 -5.56 -12.50 -7.94
C PRO A 110 -5.71 -12.38 -6.43
N ARG A 111 -4.66 -12.70 -5.66
CA ARG A 111 -4.67 -12.59 -4.20
C ARG A 111 -4.69 -11.14 -3.73
N VAL A 112 -4.01 -10.23 -4.42
CA VAL A 112 -4.06 -8.79 -4.11
C VAL A 112 -5.47 -8.24 -4.26
N LYS A 113 -6.21 -8.61 -5.30
CA LYS A 113 -7.61 -8.19 -5.48
C LYS A 113 -8.48 -8.67 -4.32
N VAL A 114 -8.35 -9.92 -3.92
CA VAL A 114 -9.08 -10.48 -2.77
C VAL A 114 -8.72 -9.71 -1.51
N LEU A 115 -7.44 -9.48 -1.23
CA LEU A 115 -7.00 -8.73 -0.05
C LEU A 115 -7.61 -7.31 -0.02
N LEU A 116 -7.57 -6.59 -1.13
CA LEU A 116 -8.08 -5.22 -1.20
C LEU A 116 -9.61 -5.17 -1.00
N ASP A 117 -10.34 -6.10 -1.61
CA ASP A 117 -11.79 -6.20 -1.50
C ASP A 117 -12.21 -6.55 -0.07
N GLU A 118 -11.58 -7.55 0.54
CA GLU A 118 -11.87 -7.95 1.92
C GLU A 118 -11.56 -6.83 2.92
N VAL A 119 -10.41 -6.18 2.80
CA VAL A 119 -10.08 -5.05 3.68
C VAL A 119 -11.07 -3.90 3.50
N ALA A 120 -11.51 -3.58 2.28
CA ALA A 120 -12.50 -2.55 2.05
C ALA A 120 -13.84 -2.89 2.72
N LYS A 121 -14.32 -4.13 2.58
CA LYS A 121 -15.54 -4.61 3.25
C LYS A 121 -15.41 -4.54 4.78
N LEU A 122 -14.29 -5.00 5.33
CA LEU A 122 -14.07 -5.01 6.78
C LEU A 122 -14.05 -3.59 7.37
N VAL A 123 -13.49 -2.62 6.63
CA VAL A 123 -13.58 -1.21 7.02
C VAL A 123 -15.02 -0.70 6.96
N GLN A 124 -15.76 -1.00 5.88
CA GLN A 124 -17.16 -0.58 5.71
C GLN A 124 -18.09 -1.16 6.80
N PHE A 125 -17.82 -2.40 7.22
CA PHE A 125 -18.58 -3.06 8.29
C PHE A 125 -18.10 -2.66 9.71
N GLY A 126 -17.06 -1.85 9.82
CA GLY A 126 -16.55 -1.39 11.11
C GLY A 126 -15.83 -2.48 11.90
N VAL A 127 -15.34 -3.53 11.26
CA VAL A 127 -14.48 -4.57 11.85
C VAL A 127 -13.04 -4.07 11.95
N ILE A 128 -12.57 -3.34 10.94
CA ILE A 128 -11.30 -2.61 10.96
C ILE A 128 -11.58 -1.17 11.39
N ASN A 129 -11.02 -0.77 12.53
CA ASN A 129 -11.14 0.59 13.05
C ASN A 129 -10.18 1.55 12.36
N ALA A 130 -8.94 1.09 12.09
CA ALA A 130 -7.92 1.88 11.43
C ALA A 130 -7.04 1.01 10.53
N ALA A 131 -6.53 1.59 9.45
CA ALA A 131 -5.62 0.89 8.55
C ALA A 131 -4.57 1.84 7.96
N SER A 132 -3.34 1.38 7.88
CA SER A 132 -2.23 2.11 7.27
C SER A 132 -1.48 1.23 6.27
N VAL A 133 -1.10 1.82 5.16
CA VAL A 133 -0.28 1.15 4.14
C VAL A 133 1.18 1.20 4.55
N VAL A 134 1.85 0.05 4.46
CA VAL A 134 3.30 -0.04 4.67
C VAL A 134 4.02 0.58 3.48
N ARG A 135 4.96 1.47 3.81
CA ARG A 135 5.81 2.19 2.87
C ARG A 135 7.26 2.09 3.34
N GLU A 136 8.09 3.04 2.93
CA GLU A 136 9.44 3.20 3.44
C GLU A 136 9.48 3.19 4.98
N GLY A 137 10.46 2.48 5.53
CA GLY A 137 10.59 2.21 6.96
C GLY A 137 9.79 1.01 7.46
N GLY A 138 9.11 0.27 6.57
CA GLY A 138 8.44 -0.99 6.89
C GLY A 138 7.20 -0.86 7.78
N ALA A 139 6.79 -1.98 8.36
CA ALA A 139 5.66 -2.05 9.28
C ALA A 139 5.90 -1.21 10.54
N ALA A 140 7.14 -1.12 11.02
CA ALA A 140 7.50 -0.30 12.17
C ALA A 140 7.15 1.19 11.96
N ALA A 141 7.48 1.74 10.78
CA ALA A 141 7.15 3.12 10.44
C ALA A 141 5.63 3.33 10.24
N ALA A 142 4.92 2.33 9.70
CA ALA A 142 3.46 2.38 9.59
C ALA A 142 2.80 2.44 10.97
N VAL A 143 3.20 1.55 11.90
CA VAL A 143 2.74 1.56 13.29
C VAL A 143 3.05 2.89 13.98
N ALA A 144 4.28 3.40 13.86
CA ALA A 144 4.65 4.69 14.46
C ALA A 144 3.73 5.83 13.99
N ARG A 145 3.44 5.90 12.67
CA ARG A 145 2.51 6.90 12.13
C ARG A 145 1.09 6.73 12.68
N MET A 146 0.63 5.49 12.86
CA MET A 146 -0.69 5.22 13.45
C MET A 146 -0.78 5.64 14.91
N CYS A 147 0.33 5.63 15.66
CA CYS A 147 0.38 6.08 17.05
C CYS A 147 0.21 7.60 17.20
N PHE A 148 0.68 8.40 16.23
CA PHE A 148 0.74 9.86 16.36
C PHE A 148 -0.62 10.54 16.41
N GLY A 149 -1.60 10.03 15.63
CA GLY A 149 -2.89 10.71 15.46
C GLY A 149 -3.68 10.91 16.76
N ASN A 150 -3.77 9.88 17.57
CA ASN A 150 -4.52 9.87 18.82
C ASN A 150 -3.65 9.63 20.07
N HIS A 151 -2.33 9.74 19.92
CA HIS A 151 -1.35 9.52 21.00
C HIS A 151 -1.48 8.15 21.68
N ILE A 152 -1.81 7.11 20.92
CA ILE A 152 -1.94 5.74 21.42
C ILE A 152 -0.63 5.02 21.18
N GLY A 153 -0.01 4.51 22.24
CA GLY A 153 1.22 3.72 22.17
C GLY A 153 0.98 2.32 21.59
N PHE A 154 2.06 1.65 21.22
CA PHE A 154 2.02 0.31 20.65
C PHE A 154 3.07 -0.60 21.30
N ALA A 155 2.70 -1.84 21.57
CA ALA A 155 3.61 -2.87 22.05
C ALA A 155 3.64 -4.03 21.03
N PHE A 156 4.81 -4.30 20.46
CA PHE A 156 5.00 -5.45 19.60
C PHE A 156 4.97 -6.75 20.39
N ASN A 157 4.40 -7.80 19.82
CA ASN A 157 4.53 -9.14 20.36
C ASN A 157 6.02 -9.53 20.41
N ARG A 158 6.44 -10.21 21.47
CA ARG A 158 7.84 -10.61 21.70
C ARG A 158 8.39 -11.53 20.60
N ASN A 159 7.51 -12.26 19.90
CA ASN A 159 7.87 -13.20 18.84
C ASN A 159 7.97 -12.55 17.45
N VAL A 160 7.70 -11.24 17.31
CA VAL A 160 7.81 -10.57 16.03
C VAL A 160 9.27 -10.40 15.65
N ASP A 161 9.63 -10.93 14.50
CA ASP A 161 10.98 -10.78 13.96
C ASP A 161 11.26 -9.31 13.57
N ARG A 162 12.40 -8.79 14.06
CA ARG A 162 12.81 -7.42 13.79
C ARG A 162 13.08 -7.17 12.30
N ALA A 163 13.60 -8.17 11.58
CA ALA A 163 13.86 -8.04 10.16
C ALA A 163 12.55 -7.81 9.38
N THR A 164 11.49 -8.51 9.75
CA THR A 164 10.15 -8.34 9.15
C THR A 164 9.57 -6.94 9.42
N LEU A 165 9.82 -6.36 10.60
CA LEU A 165 9.31 -5.02 10.95
C LEU A 165 9.86 -3.92 10.03
N PHE A 166 11.10 -4.05 9.59
CA PHE A 166 11.78 -3.07 8.74
C PHE A 166 11.90 -3.50 7.28
N ALA A 167 11.36 -4.67 6.94
CA ALA A 167 11.39 -5.17 5.57
C ALA A 167 10.65 -4.22 4.60
N PRO A 168 11.14 -4.06 3.36
CA PRO A 168 10.54 -3.20 2.36
C PRO A 168 9.30 -3.86 1.72
N LEU A 169 8.31 -4.20 2.54
CA LEU A 169 7.06 -4.85 2.16
C LEU A 169 6.00 -3.80 1.75
N ALA A 170 6.37 -2.90 0.84
CA ALA A 170 5.48 -1.84 0.37
C ALA A 170 4.16 -2.39 -0.18
N GLY A 171 3.05 -1.73 0.18
CA GLY A 171 1.71 -2.17 -0.19
C GLY A 171 1.04 -3.12 0.80
N SER A 172 1.80 -3.72 1.74
CA SER A 172 1.23 -4.43 2.88
C SER A 172 0.43 -3.49 3.78
N LEU A 173 -0.41 -4.01 4.65
CA LEU A 173 -1.29 -3.23 5.51
C LEU A 173 -1.04 -3.55 6.99
N VAL A 174 -1.12 -2.53 7.82
CA VAL A 174 -1.27 -2.65 9.27
C VAL A 174 -2.70 -2.23 9.59
N VAL A 175 -3.46 -3.09 10.25
CA VAL A 175 -4.88 -2.87 10.55
C VAL A 175 -5.16 -3.02 12.05
N GLU A 176 -5.93 -2.10 12.61
CA GLU A 176 -6.47 -2.18 13.97
C GLU A 176 -7.85 -2.84 13.91
N LEU A 177 -8.04 -3.90 14.68
CA LEU A 177 -9.28 -4.67 14.73
C LEU A 177 -10.15 -4.20 15.89
N LYS A 178 -11.47 -4.23 15.68
CA LYS A 178 -12.44 -4.04 16.74
C LYS A 178 -12.41 -5.22 17.71
N GLU A 179 -12.63 -4.98 19.00
CA GLU A 179 -12.69 -6.04 20.01
C GLU A 179 -13.76 -7.10 19.66
N GLY A 180 -13.38 -8.37 19.79
CA GLY A 180 -14.28 -9.51 19.58
C GLY A 180 -14.13 -10.24 18.24
N ASP A 181 -13.51 -9.63 17.25
CA ASP A 181 -13.39 -10.19 15.89
C ASP A 181 -12.05 -10.95 15.66
N MET A 182 -11.65 -11.79 16.64
CA MET A 182 -10.42 -12.60 16.57
C MET A 182 -10.40 -13.64 15.43
N CYS A 183 -11.54 -13.92 14.82
CA CYS A 183 -11.65 -15.00 13.81
C CYS A 183 -10.92 -14.67 12.49
N LEU A 184 -10.65 -13.40 12.22
CA LEU A 184 -9.98 -12.94 10.98
C LEU A 184 -8.44 -13.07 11.03
N CYS A 185 -7.85 -13.00 12.21
CA CYS A 185 -6.39 -13.13 12.36
C CYS A 185 -5.87 -14.53 12.00
N LEU A 186 -6.73 -15.56 12.07
CA LEU A 186 -6.34 -16.94 11.81
C LEU A 186 -6.34 -17.33 10.33
N LEU A 187 -7.03 -16.59 9.47
CA LEU A 187 -7.11 -16.91 8.04
C LEU A 187 -5.85 -16.53 7.24
N TYR A 188 -4.99 -15.66 7.79
CA TYR A 188 -3.79 -15.18 7.09
C TYR A 188 -2.46 -15.54 7.77
N THR A 189 -2.48 -16.09 8.98
CA THR A 189 -1.27 -16.50 9.69
C THR A 189 -0.95 -17.99 9.58
N SER A 190 -1.89 -18.82 9.10
CA SER A 190 -1.72 -20.27 9.03
C SER A 190 -0.96 -20.78 7.80
N ASP A 191 -0.87 -20.00 6.72
CA ASP A 191 -0.21 -20.45 5.48
C ASP A 191 1.25 -19.99 5.34
N ALA A 192 1.81 -19.28 6.32
CA ALA A 192 3.20 -18.84 6.30
C ALA A 192 4.15 -19.71 7.16
N ALA A 193 3.65 -20.80 7.73
CA ALA A 193 4.43 -21.64 8.66
C ALA A 193 4.72 -23.06 8.15
N ASP A 194 4.29 -23.44 6.96
CA ASP A 194 4.61 -24.74 6.36
C ASP A 194 5.23 -24.55 4.96
N GLU A 195 6.54 -24.23 4.95
CA GLU A 195 7.54 -24.72 3.98
C GLU A 195 8.93 -24.27 4.42
#